data_f0ac4fd0fadb8e4b433751c815867948
#
_entry.id   f0ac4fd0fadb8e4b433751c815867948
#
_cell.length_a   1.000
_cell.length_b   1.000
_cell.length_c   1.000
_cell.angle_alpha   90.00
_cell.angle_beta   90.00
_cell.angle_gamma   90.00
#
_symmetry.space_group_name_H-M   'P 1'
#
loop_
_entity.id
_entity.type
_entity.pdbx_description
1 polymer ?
#
loop_
_entity_poly.entity_id
_entity_poly.type
_entity_poly.pdbx_seq_one_letter_code
_entity_poly.pdbx_strand_id
1 'polypeptide(L)'
;ENLKRHNLRATVLHSGLSSEERESRLEALRNGIYPFLYLSPERLQKKTFTEQLRTLPVRLIAVDEAHCISQWGHEFRPSYRRIAAIREYFPTVPVLAVTATATPQVIQDIAQNLELQSPVVRVSTFARPGLQYAVQNELEPERRLLHVLNHLEGSAIVYVRERMRTEFVAHYLVEKGISAAAYNAGLPSAVRKNRQEDWMQGKVRVMVATNAFGMGIHNDNVRLVCHLSLPPSLEEYYQEAGRAGRDGNGALALLLYRSSEIEAAWKHIRAKRFDRATVTNFFQTLYTYCAYQKSIPGTEYFAVYLASLAERWGGTESQTRALLELLHRAEIVAYRVPPSHEV
;
A
#
# COMPACT_ATOMS: atom_id res chain seq x y z
N GLU A 1 12.83 8.65 13.55
CA GLU A 1 14.21 9.17 13.38
C GLU A 1 14.22 10.63 12.90
N ASN A 2 13.44 11.02 11.89
CA ASN A 2 13.37 12.41 11.41
C ASN A 2 12.96 13.39 12.51
N LEU A 3 11.96 13.08 13.31
CA LEU A 3 11.53 13.93 14.42
C LEU A 3 12.62 14.09 15.49
N LYS A 4 13.42 13.06 15.74
CA LYS A 4 14.57 13.13 16.66
C LYS A 4 15.63 14.11 16.19
N ARG A 5 15.88 14.21 14.86
CA ARG A 5 16.81 15.20 14.29
C ARG A 5 16.36 16.64 14.54
N HIS A 6 15.06 16.85 14.71
CA HIS A 6 14.47 18.14 15.05
C HIS A 6 14.17 18.31 16.55
N ASN A 7 14.74 17.48 17.43
CA ASN A 7 14.48 17.44 18.87
C ASN A 7 13.01 17.25 19.24
N LEU A 8 12.22 16.65 18.35
CA LEU A 8 10.81 16.35 18.60
C LEU A 8 10.68 14.91 19.12
N ARG A 9 10.02 14.76 20.26
CA ARG A 9 9.76 13.46 20.85
C ARG A 9 8.49 12.88 20.27
N ALA A 10 8.53 11.62 19.87
CA ALA A 10 7.37 10.88 19.37
C ALA A 10 7.34 9.48 19.95
N THR A 11 6.15 8.95 20.11
CA THR A 11 5.94 7.56 20.52
C THR A 11 5.01 6.84 19.56
N VAL A 12 5.10 5.51 19.54
CA VAL A 12 4.27 4.62 18.74
C VAL A 12 3.60 3.62 19.68
N LEU A 13 2.30 3.41 19.51
CA LEU A 13 1.60 2.33 20.19
C LEU A 13 1.32 1.21 19.20
N HIS A 14 2.01 0.08 19.29
CA HIS A 14 1.85 -1.09 18.41
C HIS A 14 1.47 -2.35 19.21
N SER A 15 1.06 -3.42 18.51
CA SER A 15 0.55 -4.65 19.12
C SER A 15 1.59 -5.45 19.90
N GLY A 16 2.88 -5.25 19.61
CA GLY A 16 3.97 -5.93 20.28
C GLY A 16 4.42 -5.32 21.61
N LEU A 17 3.76 -4.25 22.09
CA LEU A 17 4.06 -3.68 23.41
C LEU A 17 3.40 -4.49 24.52
N SER A 18 4.13 -4.69 25.62
CA SER A 18 3.55 -5.20 26.87
C SER A 18 2.50 -4.24 27.43
N SER A 19 1.67 -4.72 28.35
CA SER A 19 0.68 -3.87 29.03
C SER A 19 1.34 -2.73 29.81
N GLU A 20 2.46 -3.01 30.47
CA GLU A 20 3.22 -2.03 31.24
C GLU A 20 3.86 -0.97 30.35
N GLU A 21 4.52 -1.37 29.28
CA GLU A 21 5.10 -0.44 28.30
C GLU A 21 4.05 0.48 27.69
N ARG A 22 2.87 -0.09 27.39
CA ARG A 22 1.76 0.68 26.82
C ARG A 22 1.24 1.73 27.81
N GLU A 23 1.01 1.34 29.09
CA GLU A 23 0.51 2.28 30.09
C GLU A 23 1.55 3.37 30.39
N SER A 24 2.82 3.02 30.52
CA SER A 24 3.91 3.99 30.70
C SER A 24 3.95 5.01 29.54
N ARG A 25 3.74 4.57 28.29
CA ARG A 25 3.69 5.50 27.15
C ARG A 25 2.43 6.38 27.14
N LEU A 26 1.29 5.82 27.55
CA LEU A 26 0.06 6.60 27.68
C LEU A 26 0.17 7.66 28.79
N GLU A 27 0.78 7.32 29.91
CA GLU A 27 1.06 8.29 30.97
C GLU A 27 2.01 9.40 30.51
N ALA A 28 3.08 9.03 29.82
CA ALA A 28 4.01 10.00 29.23
C ALA A 28 3.33 10.94 28.21
N LEU A 29 2.33 10.42 27.47
CA LEU A 29 1.50 11.24 26.54
C LEU A 29 0.58 12.19 27.33
N ARG A 30 -0.09 11.73 28.40
CA ARG A 30 -0.91 12.59 29.28
C ARG A 30 -0.10 13.74 29.89
N ASN A 31 1.15 13.45 30.26
CA ASN A 31 2.07 14.41 30.84
C ASN A 31 2.80 15.29 29.78
N GLY A 32 2.45 15.18 28.50
CA GLY A 32 3.02 15.99 27.42
C GLY A 32 4.49 15.70 27.06
N ILE A 33 5.05 14.58 27.58
CA ILE A 33 6.43 14.17 27.26
C ILE A 33 6.60 13.83 25.78
N TYR A 34 5.55 13.28 25.16
CA TYR A 34 5.48 12.97 23.73
C TYR A 34 4.40 13.82 23.06
N PRO A 35 4.77 14.86 22.30
CA PRO A 35 3.80 15.65 21.55
C PRO A 35 3.23 14.92 20.33
N PHE A 36 3.85 13.83 19.88
CA PHE A 36 3.40 13.05 18.73
C PHE A 36 3.14 11.60 19.10
N LEU A 37 1.94 11.12 18.76
CA LEU A 37 1.55 9.72 18.87
C LEU A 37 1.26 9.17 17.46
N TYR A 38 1.97 8.11 17.07
CA TYR A 38 1.69 7.37 15.85
C TYR A 38 0.88 6.12 16.17
N LEU A 39 -0.17 5.91 15.41
CA LEU A 39 -1.06 4.76 15.52
C LEU A 39 -1.31 4.16 14.14
N SER A 40 -1.46 2.83 14.08
CA SER A 40 -2.08 2.22 12.91
C SER A 40 -3.61 2.20 13.05
N PRO A 41 -4.39 2.36 11.96
CA PRO A 41 -5.84 2.36 12.00
C PRO A 41 -6.44 1.07 12.60
N GLU A 42 -5.75 -0.07 12.46
CA GLU A 42 -6.17 -1.35 13.03
C GLU A 42 -6.27 -1.32 14.56
N ARG A 43 -5.49 -0.47 15.22
CA ARG A 43 -5.55 -0.30 16.68
C ARG A 43 -6.86 0.28 17.16
N LEU A 44 -7.53 1.06 16.32
CA LEU A 44 -8.82 1.69 16.63
C LEU A 44 -9.99 0.71 16.63
N GLN A 45 -9.76 -0.55 16.26
CA GLN A 45 -10.78 -1.60 16.31
C GLN A 45 -11.12 -2.03 17.75
N LYS A 46 -10.18 -1.84 18.69
CA LYS A 46 -10.40 -2.24 20.09
C LYS A 46 -11.01 -1.09 20.89
N LYS A 47 -12.27 -1.23 21.30
CA LYS A 47 -13.01 -0.23 22.06
C LYS A 47 -12.27 0.22 23.33
N THR A 48 -11.68 -0.72 24.05
CA THR A 48 -10.86 -0.44 25.25
C THR A 48 -9.67 0.48 24.96
N PHE A 49 -9.11 0.40 23.76
CA PHE A 49 -7.99 1.24 23.35
C PHE A 49 -8.48 2.66 22.97
N THR A 50 -9.59 2.77 22.24
CA THR A 50 -10.15 4.08 21.89
C THR A 50 -10.62 4.85 23.13
N GLU A 51 -11.13 4.17 24.16
CA GLU A 51 -11.46 4.76 25.44
C GLU A 51 -10.23 5.34 26.17
N GLN A 52 -9.07 4.66 26.10
CA GLN A 52 -7.81 5.16 26.63
C GLN A 52 -7.32 6.44 25.92
N LEU A 53 -7.54 6.53 24.60
CA LEU A 53 -7.17 7.73 23.82
C LEU A 53 -7.96 8.97 24.30
N ARG A 54 -9.19 8.80 24.78
CA ARG A 54 -10.06 9.87 25.26
C ARG A 54 -9.42 10.72 26.38
N THR A 55 -8.50 10.14 27.13
CA THR A 55 -7.81 10.82 28.23
C THR A 55 -6.61 11.67 27.78
N LEU A 56 -6.28 11.64 26.49
CA LEU A 56 -5.12 12.34 25.94
C LEU A 56 -5.48 13.78 25.53
N PRO A 57 -4.58 14.76 25.72
CA PRO A 57 -4.78 16.13 25.31
C PRO A 57 -4.55 16.32 23.80
N VAL A 58 -5.37 15.66 22.97
CA VAL A 58 -5.25 15.71 21.50
C VAL A 58 -5.64 17.10 20.98
N ARG A 59 -4.79 17.68 20.12
CA ARG A 59 -5.01 19.00 19.50
C ARG A 59 -5.12 18.94 17.98
N LEU A 60 -4.65 17.85 17.36
CA LEU A 60 -4.71 17.62 15.92
C LEU A 60 -4.77 16.12 15.67
N ILE A 61 -5.63 15.70 14.76
CA ILE A 61 -5.66 14.34 14.22
C ILE A 61 -5.15 14.42 12.79
N ALA A 62 -4.01 13.78 12.50
CA ALA A 62 -3.46 13.71 11.15
C ALA A 62 -3.65 12.29 10.60
N VAL A 63 -4.28 12.18 9.44
CA VAL A 63 -4.51 10.93 8.71
C VAL A 63 -3.60 10.93 7.49
N ASP A 64 -2.53 10.14 7.57
CA ASP A 64 -1.61 9.92 6.46
C ASP A 64 -2.14 8.82 5.54
N GLU A 65 -1.76 8.85 4.26
CA GLU A 65 -2.27 7.95 3.22
C GLU A 65 -3.81 7.87 3.21
N ALA A 66 -4.45 9.04 3.34
CA ALA A 66 -5.90 9.13 3.51
C ALA A 66 -6.70 8.51 2.35
N HIS A 67 -6.08 8.32 1.16
CA HIS A 67 -6.69 7.61 0.03
C HIS A 67 -7.08 6.16 0.37
N CYS A 68 -6.44 5.55 1.39
CA CYS A 68 -6.78 4.21 1.86
C CYS A 68 -8.22 4.09 2.43
N ILE A 69 -8.89 5.20 2.71
CA ILE A 69 -10.28 5.21 3.19
C ILE A 69 -11.28 4.93 2.06
N SER A 70 -10.90 5.24 0.82
CA SER A 70 -11.76 5.16 -0.36
C SER A 70 -11.63 3.80 -1.04
N GLN A 71 -12.77 3.20 -1.41
CA GLN A 71 -12.80 2.00 -2.26
C GLN A 71 -12.31 2.28 -3.68
N TRP A 72 -12.34 3.53 -4.10
CA TRP A 72 -11.84 4.01 -5.39
C TRP A 72 -10.34 4.36 -5.33
N GLY A 73 -9.74 4.33 -4.13
CA GLY A 73 -8.31 4.45 -3.93
C GLY A 73 -7.58 3.17 -4.38
N HIS A 74 -6.34 3.29 -4.76
CA HIS A 74 -5.53 2.17 -5.23
C HIS A 74 -5.18 1.16 -4.11
N GLU A 75 -5.30 1.54 -2.85
CA GLU A 75 -4.95 0.72 -1.68
C GLU A 75 -6.01 0.84 -0.57
N PHE A 76 -7.24 0.40 -0.87
CA PHE A 76 -8.33 0.44 0.10
C PHE A 76 -8.05 -0.41 1.34
N ARG A 77 -8.19 0.21 2.52
CA ARG A 77 -8.05 -0.44 3.84
C ARG A 77 -9.29 -0.19 4.70
N PRO A 78 -10.12 -1.21 4.94
CA PRO A 78 -11.36 -1.05 5.74
C PRO A 78 -11.13 -0.46 7.13
N SER A 79 -9.94 -0.66 7.72
CA SER A 79 -9.56 -0.10 9.03
C SER A 79 -9.56 1.43 9.05
N TYR A 80 -9.29 2.09 7.91
CA TYR A 80 -9.30 3.56 7.81
C TYR A 80 -10.69 4.16 8.02
N ARG A 81 -11.76 3.49 7.66
CA ARG A 81 -13.14 3.95 7.90
C ARG A 81 -13.46 4.12 9.40
N ARG A 82 -12.72 3.40 10.27
CA ARG A 82 -12.89 3.51 11.72
C ARG A 82 -12.24 4.75 12.32
N ILE A 83 -11.43 5.48 11.56
CA ILE A 83 -10.80 6.73 12.03
C ILE A 83 -11.87 7.76 12.38
N ALA A 84 -12.99 7.79 11.64
CA ALA A 84 -14.10 8.69 11.94
C ALA A 84 -14.65 8.53 13.37
N ALA A 85 -14.70 7.30 13.88
CA ALA A 85 -15.20 7.03 15.24
C ALA A 85 -14.40 7.73 16.35
N ILE A 86 -13.12 8.10 16.08
CA ILE A 86 -12.34 8.88 17.06
C ILE A 86 -12.94 10.27 17.25
N ARG A 87 -13.61 10.83 16.27
CA ARG A 87 -14.21 12.17 16.35
C ARG A 87 -15.29 12.27 17.43
N GLU A 88 -15.98 11.16 17.75
CA GLU A 88 -16.91 11.12 18.87
C GLU A 88 -16.24 11.51 20.20
N TYR A 89 -14.94 11.18 20.35
CA TYR A 89 -14.16 11.53 21.53
C TYR A 89 -13.50 12.91 21.43
N PHE A 90 -13.30 13.43 20.21
CA PHE A 90 -12.61 14.68 19.93
C PHE A 90 -13.38 15.56 18.93
N PRO A 91 -14.62 15.96 19.23
CA PRO A 91 -15.52 16.61 18.26
C PRO A 91 -15.01 17.98 17.77
N THR A 92 -14.23 18.68 18.58
CA THR A 92 -13.70 20.02 18.28
C THR A 92 -12.28 20.00 17.75
N VAL A 93 -11.61 18.83 17.74
CA VAL A 93 -10.22 18.72 17.30
C VAL A 93 -10.17 18.74 15.77
N PRO A 94 -9.34 19.61 15.17
CA PRO A 94 -9.19 19.63 13.72
C PRO A 94 -8.59 18.34 13.19
N VAL A 95 -9.02 17.95 11.97
CA VAL A 95 -8.52 16.79 11.26
C VAL A 95 -7.80 17.23 10.00
N LEU A 96 -6.58 16.76 9.82
CA LEU A 96 -5.77 16.92 8.61
C LEU A 96 -5.67 15.56 7.90
N ALA A 97 -6.22 15.48 6.69
CA ALA A 97 -6.05 14.31 5.82
C ALA A 97 -5.02 14.63 4.73
N VAL A 98 -4.00 13.80 4.60
CA VAL A 98 -2.94 13.97 3.60
C VAL A 98 -2.80 12.71 2.76
N THR A 99 -2.55 12.90 1.47
CA THR A 99 -2.26 11.82 0.53
C THR A 99 -1.49 12.36 -0.67
N ALA A 100 -0.63 11.54 -1.25
CA ALA A 100 0.10 11.89 -2.47
C ALA A 100 -0.75 11.70 -3.74
N THR A 101 -1.79 10.85 -3.68
CA THR A 101 -2.57 10.45 -4.84
C THR A 101 -4.05 10.45 -4.49
N ALA A 102 -4.80 11.40 -5.04
CA ALA A 102 -6.24 11.44 -4.87
C ALA A 102 -6.92 12.00 -6.12
N THR A 103 -7.81 11.23 -6.70
CA THR A 103 -8.75 11.73 -7.72
C THR A 103 -9.84 12.57 -7.06
N PRO A 104 -10.61 13.38 -7.80
CA PRO A 104 -11.74 14.14 -7.24
C PRO A 104 -12.73 13.26 -6.47
N GLN A 105 -12.99 12.03 -6.94
CA GLN A 105 -13.85 11.07 -6.26
C GLN A 105 -13.26 10.64 -4.91
N VAL A 106 -11.96 10.33 -4.89
CA VAL A 106 -11.26 9.95 -3.64
C VAL A 106 -11.25 11.09 -2.63
N ILE A 107 -11.11 12.35 -3.08
CA ILE A 107 -11.21 13.54 -2.20
C ILE A 107 -12.58 13.62 -1.54
N GLN A 108 -13.65 13.39 -2.30
CA GLN A 108 -15.03 13.38 -1.77
C GLN A 108 -15.22 12.25 -0.75
N ASP A 109 -14.74 11.05 -1.07
CA ASP A 109 -14.81 9.89 -0.17
C ASP A 109 -14.05 10.14 1.13
N ILE A 110 -12.86 10.74 1.07
CA ILE A 110 -12.08 11.12 2.27
C ILE A 110 -12.91 12.06 3.14
N ALA A 111 -13.46 13.12 2.55
CA ALA A 111 -14.26 14.10 3.29
C ALA A 111 -15.49 13.46 3.94
N GLN A 112 -16.20 12.63 3.20
CA GLN A 112 -17.41 11.94 3.68
C GLN A 112 -17.08 10.89 4.76
N ASN A 113 -16.12 10.00 4.52
CA ASN A 113 -15.80 8.93 5.46
C ASN A 113 -15.07 9.40 6.72
N LEU A 114 -14.39 10.55 6.70
CA LEU A 114 -13.83 11.21 7.88
C LEU A 114 -14.81 12.22 8.52
N GLU A 115 -16.03 12.35 7.98
CA GLU A 115 -17.08 13.27 8.47
C GLU A 115 -16.57 14.71 8.59
N LEU A 116 -15.75 15.17 7.62
CA LEU A 116 -15.17 16.51 7.65
C LEU A 116 -16.25 17.56 7.35
N GLN A 117 -16.40 18.52 8.25
CA GLN A 117 -17.34 19.62 8.09
C GLN A 117 -16.69 20.77 7.34
N SER A 118 -17.20 21.11 6.14
CA SER A 118 -16.70 22.19 5.28
C SER A 118 -15.17 22.15 5.11
N PRO A 119 -14.58 21.03 4.63
CA PRO A 119 -13.14 20.89 4.57
C PRO A 119 -12.50 21.87 3.58
N VAL A 120 -11.35 22.42 3.94
CA VAL A 120 -10.51 23.18 3.03
C VAL A 120 -9.65 22.17 2.24
N VAL A 121 -9.93 22.05 0.95
CA VAL A 121 -9.15 21.18 0.07
C VAL A 121 -8.02 21.95 -0.57
N ARG A 122 -6.78 21.45 -0.42
CA ARG A 122 -5.58 21.98 -1.08
C ARG A 122 -4.99 20.90 -1.98
N VAL A 123 -4.97 21.19 -3.28
CA VAL A 123 -4.36 20.30 -4.28
C VAL A 123 -3.10 20.98 -4.79
N SER A 124 -1.97 20.30 -4.70
CA SER A 124 -0.69 20.72 -5.26
C SER A 124 -0.47 20.10 -6.62
N THR A 125 0.42 20.68 -7.39
CA THR A 125 0.84 20.07 -8.67
C THR A 125 1.60 18.77 -8.42
N PHE A 126 1.39 17.79 -9.30
CA PHE A 126 2.17 16.56 -9.33
C PHE A 126 3.54 16.73 -9.99
N ALA A 127 3.76 17.85 -10.70
CA ALA A 127 5.02 18.12 -11.36
C ALA A 127 6.15 18.33 -10.34
N ARG A 128 7.26 17.62 -10.54
CA ARG A 128 8.48 17.75 -9.75
C ARG A 128 9.60 18.19 -10.68
N PRO A 129 10.03 19.46 -10.62
CA PRO A 129 10.96 20.03 -11.61
C PRO A 129 12.28 19.27 -11.78
N GLY A 130 12.79 18.63 -10.74
CA GLY A 130 14.03 17.85 -10.79
C GLY A 130 13.86 16.38 -11.21
N LEU A 131 12.64 15.88 -11.40
CA LEU A 131 12.38 14.48 -11.70
C LEU A 131 12.01 14.31 -13.17
N GLN A 132 12.88 13.62 -13.94
CA GLN A 132 12.64 13.27 -15.32
C GLN A 132 11.96 11.91 -15.41
N TYR A 133 10.95 11.78 -16.26
CA TYR A 133 10.27 10.53 -16.52
C TYR A 133 10.64 10.02 -17.91
N ALA A 134 11.05 8.76 -17.99
CA ALA A 134 11.35 8.08 -19.26
C ALA A 134 10.67 6.71 -19.29
N VAL A 135 10.09 6.37 -20.44
CA VAL A 135 9.43 5.08 -20.68
C VAL A 135 10.03 4.48 -21.94
N GLN A 136 10.52 3.25 -21.86
CA GLN A 136 11.18 2.57 -22.96
C GLN A 136 10.66 1.13 -23.09
N ASN A 137 10.34 0.74 -24.32
CA ASN A 137 10.13 -0.66 -24.66
C ASN A 137 11.49 -1.32 -24.84
N GLU A 138 11.80 -2.35 -24.06
CA GLU A 138 13.13 -2.93 -24.00
C GLU A 138 13.04 -4.47 -23.91
N LEU A 139 13.77 -5.15 -24.79
CA LEU A 139 13.81 -6.60 -24.80
C LEU A 139 14.73 -7.16 -23.69
N GLU A 140 15.79 -6.43 -23.37
CA GLU A 140 16.78 -6.77 -22.33
C GLU A 140 16.82 -5.69 -21.23
N PRO A 141 15.77 -5.54 -20.44
CA PRO A 141 15.65 -4.43 -19.48
C PRO A 141 16.76 -4.45 -18.41
N GLU A 142 17.27 -5.62 -18.04
CA GLU A 142 18.39 -5.74 -17.09
C GLU A 142 19.69 -5.17 -17.66
N ARG A 143 19.95 -5.38 -18.96
CA ARG A 143 21.11 -4.81 -19.66
C ARG A 143 20.98 -3.29 -19.79
N ARG A 144 19.79 -2.80 -20.12
CA ARG A 144 19.52 -1.36 -20.18
C ARG A 144 19.67 -0.70 -18.82
N LEU A 145 19.16 -1.33 -17.76
CA LEU A 145 19.35 -0.88 -16.37
C LEU A 145 20.83 -0.75 -16.02
N LEU A 146 21.63 -1.78 -16.33
CA LEU A 146 23.09 -1.77 -16.09
C LEU A 146 23.76 -0.60 -16.80
N HIS A 147 23.41 -0.35 -18.07
CA HIS A 147 23.94 0.78 -18.82
C HIS A 147 23.61 2.12 -18.13
N VAL A 148 22.38 2.32 -17.68
CA VAL A 148 21.96 3.54 -16.97
C VAL A 148 22.72 3.69 -15.65
N LEU A 149 22.85 2.62 -14.87
CA LEU A 149 23.56 2.64 -13.58
C LEU A 149 25.06 2.96 -13.72
N ASN A 150 25.67 2.61 -14.84
CA ASN A 150 27.07 2.93 -15.11
C ASN A 150 27.32 4.42 -15.46
N HIS A 151 26.26 5.14 -15.86
CA HIS A 151 26.34 6.54 -16.26
C HIS A 151 25.66 7.51 -15.27
N LEU A 152 25.08 6.99 -14.21
CA LEU A 152 24.33 7.78 -13.24
C LEU A 152 24.85 7.45 -11.84
N GLU A 153 25.34 8.45 -11.14
CA GLU A 153 25.79 8.31 -9.76
C GLU A 153 24.63 8.37 -8.76
N GLY A 154 24.91 8.02 -7.49
CA GLY A 154 23.92 8.05 -6.42
C GLY A 154 23.20 6.71 -6.20
N SER A 155 22.31 6.71 -5.23
CA SER A 155 21.52 5.52 -4.89
C SER A 155 20.40 5.29 -5.89
N ALA A 156 20.05 4.01 -6.07
CA ALA A 156 18.95 3.62 -6.94
C ALA A 156 17.98 2.65 -6.26
N ILE A 157 16.72 2.70 -6.70
CA ILE A 157 15.70 1.71 -6.39
C ILE A 157 15.24 1.08 -7.71
N VAL A 158 15.20 -0.24 -7.75
CA VAL A 158 14.72 -1.00 -8.91
C VAL A 158 13.49 -1.80 -8.48
N TYR A 159 12.34 -1.47 -9.04
CA TYR A 159 11.10 -2.17 -8.76
C TYR A 159 10.86 -3.32 -9.72
N VAL A 160 10.54 -4.47 -9.15
CA VAL A 160 10.10 -5.68 -9.86
C VAL A 160 8.85 -6.24 -9.18
N ARG A 161 8.03 -7.00 -9.90
CA ARG A 161 6.77 -7.52 -9.35
C ARG A 161 6.93 -8.81 -8.56
N GLU A 162 7.86 -9.67 -8.96
CA GLU A 162 8.03 -11.00 -8.41
C GLU A 162 9.15 -11.05 -7.39
N ARG A 163 8.94 -11.76 -6.29
CA ARG A 163 9.95 -11.91 -5.22
C ARG A 163 11.25 -12.52 -5.75
N MET A 164 11.15 -13.59 -6.54
CA MET A 164 12.33 -14.26 -7.11
C MET A 164 13.12 -13.34 -8.03
N ARG A 165 12.45 -12.46 -8.76
CA ARG A 165 13.11 -11.50 -9.63
C ARG A 165 13.93 -10.46 -8.86
N THR A 166 13.60 -10.16 -7.59
CA THR A 166 14.44 -9.27 -6.77
C THR A 166 15.82 -9.84 -6.55
N GLU A 167 15.91 -11.13 -6.22
CA GLU A 167 17.19 -11.82 -6.01
C GLU A 167 17.97 -11.97 -7.32
N PHE A 168 17.28 -12.37 -8.40
CA PHE A 168 17.91 -12.52 -9.72
C PHE A 168 18.55 -11.22 -10.20
N VAL A 169 17.83 -10.11 -10.19
CA VAL A 169 18.33 -8.82 -10.67
C VAL A 169 19.43 -8.29 -9.74
N ALA A 170 19.29 -8.44 -8.42
CA ALA A 170 20.33 -8.03 -7.49
C ALA A 170 21.64 -8.82 -7.72
N HIS A 171 21.56 -10.13 -7.90
CA HIS A 171 22.69 -10.98 -8.20
C HIS A 171 23.35 -10.59 -9.53
N TYR A 172 22.57 -10.40 -10.60
CA TYR A 172 23.05 -9.93 -11.90
C TYR A 172 23.85 -8.62 -11.77
N LEU A 173 23.34 -7.65 -10.99
CA LEU A 173 24.05 -6.38 -10.79
C LEU A 173 25.34 -6.56 -10.02
N VAL A 174 25.37 -7.41 -9.00
CA VAL A 174 26.58 -7.73 -8.22
C VAL A 174 27.64 -8.39 -9.09
N GLU A 175 27.28 -9.35 -9.94
CA GLU A 175 28.20 -9.97 -10.93
C GLU A 175 28.78 -8.95 -11.92
N LYS A 176 28.08 -7.84 -12.18
CA LYS A 176 28.53 -6.74 -13.02
C LYS A 176 29.24 -5.63 -12.23
N GLY A 177 29.61 -5.88 -10.96
CA GLY A 177 30.38 -4.95 -10.13
C GLY A 177 29.56 -3.83 -9.49
N ILE A 178 28.23 -3.89 -9.52
CA ILE A 178 27.37 -2.89 -8.87
C ILE A 178 26.87 -3.45 -7.53
N SER A 179 27.14 -2.72 -6.43
CA SER A 179 26.62 -3.10 -5.10
C SER A 179 25.09 -3.04 -5.08
N ALA A 180 24.45 -4.20 -4.96
CA ALA A 180 22.99 -4.34 -4.97
C ALA A 180 22.51 -5.32 -3.92
N ALA A 181 21.28 -5.12 -3.41
CA ALA A 181 20.62 -6.04 -2.50
C ALA A 181 19.13 -6.19 -2.88
N ALA A 182 18.61 -7.40 -2.71
CA ALA A 182 17.19 -7.68 -2.90
C ALA A 182 16.38 -7.32 -1.66
N TYR A 183 15.12 -6.88 -1.85
CA TYR A 183 14.19 -6.59 -0.75
C TYR A 183 12.76 -6.98 -1.13
N ASN A 184 12.18 -7.89 -0.38
CA ASN A 184 10.79 -8.31 -0.56
C ASN A 184 10.18 -8.78 0.76
N ALA A 185 8.85 -8.89 0.80
CA ALA A 185 8.10 -9.27 2.00
C ALA A 185 8.36 -10.71 2.48
N GLY A 186 8.92 -11.59 1.64
CA GLY A 186 9.28 -12.97 2.01
C GLY A 186 10.56 -13.08 2.83
N LEU A 187 11.38 -12.01 2.89
CA LEU A 187 12.60 -12.01 3.69
C LEU A 187 12.29 -11.85 5.18
N PRO A 188 13.08 -12.49 6.08
CA PRO A 188 12.99 -12.27 7.51
C PRO A 188 13.11 -10.78 7.87
N SER A 189 12.41 -10.35 8.92
CA SER A 189 12.37 -8.93 9.32
C SER A 189 13.76 -8.36 9.62
N ALA A 190 14.63 -9.15 10.28
CA ALA A 190 16.00 -8.74 10.57
C ALA A 190 16.82 -8.50 9.29
N VAL A 191 16.68 -9.40 8.30
CA VAL A 191 17.38 -9.25 6.99
C VAL A 191 16.90 -8.00 6.27
N ARG A 192 15.57 -7.76 6.25
CA ARG A 192 15.01 -6.55 5.64
C ARG A 192 15.56 -5.28 6.29
N LYS A 193 15.60 -5.26 7.62
CA LYS A 193 16.14 -4.13 8.37
C LYS A 193 17.61 -3.87 8.03
N ASN A 194 18.45 -4.89 8.05
CA ASN A 194 19.89 -4.77 7.76
C ASN A 194 20.12 -4.28 6.31
N ARG A 195 19.44 -4.88 5.31
CA ARG A 195 19.57 -4.45 3.91
C ARG A 195 19.13 -2.99 3.70
N GLN A 196 18.05 -2.58 4.38
CA GLN A 196 17.59 -1.19 4.36
C GLN A 196 18.61 -0.23 4.99
N GLU A 197 19.18 -0.59 6.13
CA GLU A 197 20.22 0.20 6.81
C GLU A 197 21.47 0.32 5.96
N ASP A 198 21.94 -0.76 5.36
CA ASP A 198 23.11 -0.76 4.46
C ASP A 198 22.88 0.12 3.22
N TRP A 199 21.67 0.10 2.65
CA TRP A 199 21.31 0.99 1.55
C TRP A 199 21.22 2.46 1.98
N MET A 200 20.63 2.73 3.15
CA MET A 200 20.56 4.09 3.72
C MET A 200 21.95 4.67 4.04
N GLN A 201 22.91 3.81 4.41
CA GLN A 201 24.30 4.17 4.70
C GLN A 201 25.18 4.23 3.44
N GLY A 202 24.62 3.89 2.26
CA GLY A 202 25.38 3.86 1.00
C GLY A 202 26.30 2.66 0.81
N LYS A 203 26.34 1.67 1.73
CA LYS A 203 27.06 0.41 1.56
C LYS A 203 26.50 -0.43 0.42
N VAL A 204 25.19 -0.38 0.26
CA VAL A 204 24.47 -0.92 -0.90
C VAL A 204 23.99 0.27 -1.74
N ARG A 205 24.36 0.30 -3.02
CA ARG A 205 23.99 1.37 -3.93
C ARG A 205 22.59 1.18 -4.51
N VAL A 206 22.25 -0.05 -4.89
CA VAL A 206 21.00 -0.38 -5.59
C VAL A 206 20.13 -1.29 -4.74
N MET A 207 18.92 -0.85 -4.42
CA MET A 207 17.92 -1.72 -3.82
C MET A 207 16.99 -2.27 -4.89
N VAL A 208 17.00 -3.58 -5.11
CA VAL A 208 16.07 -4.27 -6.01
C VAL A 208 14.91 -4.80 -5.19
N ALA A 209 13.71 -4.29 -5.43
CA ALA A 209 12.62 -4.52 -4.50
C ALA A 209 11.26 -4.77 -5.19
N THR A 210 10.36 -5.40 -4.44
CA THR A 210 8.92 -5.30 -4.69
C THR A 210 8.37 -4.04 -3.99
N ASN A 211 7.06 -3.76 -4.15
CA ASN A 211 6.36 -2.67 -3.44
C ASN A 211 6.49 -2.72 -1.90
N ALA A 212 6.98 -3.84 -1.34
CA ALA A 212 7.29 -3.94 0.10
C ALA A 212 8.39 -2.96 0.55
N PHE A 213 9.23 -2.45 -0.39
CA PHE A 213 10.23 -1.43 -0.13
C PHE A 213 9.64 -0.07 -0.50
N GLY A 214 8.99 0.56 0.46
CA GLY A 214 8.27 1.79 0.11
C GLY A 214 7.94 2.67 1.30
N MET A 215 6.89 2.42 2.03
CA MET A 215 6.40 3.30 3.08
C MET A 215 7.49 3.62 4.13
N GLY A 216 7.62 4.90 4.45
CA GLY A 216 8.57 5.37 5.48
C GLY A 216 10.06 5.41 5.06
N ILE A 217 10.39 5.07 3.80
CA ILE A 217 11.76 5.16 3.32
C ILE A 217 12.03 6.58 2.81
N HIS A 218 13.05 7.19 3.39
CA HIS A 218 13.49 8.53 2.99
C HIS A 218 15.00 8.52 2.82
N ASN A 219 15.45 8.74 1.59
CA ASN A 219 16.85 8.90 1.24
C ASN A 219 16.94 9.99 0.18
N ASP A 220 17.62 11.06 0.48
CA ASP A 220 17.72 12.22 -0.39
C ASP A 220 18.61 11.95 -1.62
N ASN A 221 19.50 10.97 -1.54
CA ASN A 221 20.46 10.65 -2.61
C ASN A 221 19.93 9.64 -3.65
N VAL A 222 18.62 9.43 -3.75
CA VAL A 222 18.05 8.55 -4.78
C VAL A 222 18.05 9.31 -6.12
N ARG A 223 18.87 8.86 -7.07
CA ARG A 223 18.99 9.43 -8.41
C ARG A 223 18.26 8.64 -9.48
N LEU A 224 17.96 7.38 -9.22
CA LEU A 224 17.22 6.52 -10.13
C LEU A 224 16.14 5.75 -9.39
N VAL A 225 14.92 5.81 -9.90
CA VAL A 225 13.89 4.80 -9.67
C VAL A 225 13.61 4.13 -11.00
N CYS A 226 13.89 2.84 -11.09
CA CYS A 226 13.68 2.07 -12.32
C CYS A 226 12.62 0.99 -12.08
N HIS A 227 11.65 0.90 -12.98
CA HIS A 227 10.69 -0.20 -13.02
C HIS A 227 11.06 -1.16 -14.14
N LEU A 228 11.28 -2.43 -13.83
CA LEU A 228 11.57 -3.48 -14.82
C LEU A 228 10.31 -4.25 -15.26
N SER A 229 9.15 -3.72 -14.96
CA SER A 229 7.84 -4.21 -15.37
C SER A 229 6.79 -3.13 -15.19
N LEU A 230 5.66 -3.27 -15.88
CA LEU A 230 4.54 -2.34 -15.74
C LEU A 230 4.04 -2.30 -14.27
N PRO A 231 3.96 -1.13 -13.65
CA PRO A 231 3.32 -0.98 -12.33
C PRO A 231 1.83 -1.30 -12.41
N PRO A 232 1.19 -1.69 -11.30
CA PRO A 232 -0.23 -2.07 -11.27
C PRO A 232 -1.17 -0.92 -11.60
N SER A 233 -0.78 0.29 -11.21
CA SER A 233 -1.54 1.51 -11.46
C SER A 233 -0.62 2.71 -11.66
N LEU A 234 -1.18 3.80 -12.16
CA LEU A 234 -0.45 5.06 -12.31
C LEU A 234 -0.11 5.68 -10.94
N GLU A 235 -0.97 5.49 -9.96
CA GLU A 235 -0.79 5.96 -8.59
C GLU A 235 0.41 5.26 -7.92
N GLU A 236 0.50 3.92 -8.02
CA GLU A 236 1.66 3.18 -7.52
C GLU A 236 2.95 3.62 -8.23
N TYR A 237 2.90 3.74 -9.57
CA TYR A 237 4.04 4.26 -10.33
C TYR A 237 4.48 5.62 -9.82
N TYR A 238 3.55 6.54 -9.63
CA TYR A 238 3.84 7.89 -9.16
C TYR A 238 4.43 7.91 -7.75
N GLN A 239 3.89 7.12 -6.84
CA GLN A 239 4.40 6.99 -5.46
C GLN A 239 5.82 6.41 -5.42
N GLU A 240 6.08 5.39 -6.25
CA GLU A 240 7.38 4.73 -6.32
C GLU A 240 8.40 5.62 -7.01
N ALA A 241 8.09 6.19 -8.18
CA ALA A 241 8.91 7.16 -8.90
C ALA A 241 9.24 8.39 -8.05
N GLY A 242 8.29 8.87 -7.27
CA GLY A 242 8.42 10.02 -6.38
C GLY A 242 9.43 9.86 -5.24
N ARG A 243 10.06 8.69 -5.11
CA ARG A 243 11.18 8.49 -4.16
C ARG A 243 12.49 9.06 -4.65
N ALA A 244 12.64 9.27 -5.96
CA ALA A 244 13.82 9.89 -6.54
C ALA A 244 13.79 11.43 -6.41
N GLY A 245 14.96 12.04 -6.26
CA GLY A 245 15.16 13.49 -6.29
C GLY A 245 14.40 14.27 -5.20
N ARG A 246 14.26 13.74 -4.00
CA ARG A 246 13.54 14.42 -2.91
C ARG A 246 14.26 15.67 -2.38
N ASP A 247 15.56 15.74 -2.59
CA ASP A 247 16.40 16.88 -2.28
C ASP A 247 16.34 18.02 -3.31
N GLY A 248 15.52 17.85 -4.38
CA GLY A 248 15.39 18.82 -5.46
C GLY A 248 16.46 18.69 -6.55
N ASN A 249 17.47 17.85 -6.36
CA ASN A 249 18.46 17.57 -7.39
C ASN A 249 17.91 16.66 -8.50
N GLY A 250 18.53 16.70 -9.68
CA GLY A 250 18.13 15.92 -10.83
C GLY A 250 18.07 14.42 -10.54
N ALA A 251 16.98 13.78 -10.94
CA ALA A 251 16.78 12.34 -10.81
C ALA A 251 15.96 11.79 -11.98
N LEU A 252 16.06 10.48 -12.21
CA LEU A 252 15.41 9.78 -13.30
C LEU A 252 14.43 8.74 -12.75
N ALA A 253 13.18 8.79 -13.23
CA ALA A 253 12.19 7.72 -13.11
C ALA A 253 12.10 7.01 -14.46
N LEU A 254 12.61 5.79 -14.54
CA LEU A 254 12.72 5.01 -15.77
C LEU A 254 11.79 3.79 -15.70
N LEU A 255 10.90 3.67 -16.66
CA LEU A 255 10.08 2.47 -16.85
C LEU A 255 10.60 1.70 -18.07
N LEU A 256 11.10 0.50 -17.82
CA LEU A 256 11.47 -0.46 -18.84
C LEU A 256 10.44 -1.57 -18.90
N TYR A 257 9.78 -1.74 -20.02
CA TYR A 257 8.73 -2.74 -20.20
C TYR A 257 8.94 -3.55 -21.47
N ARG A 258 8.37 -4.73 -21.54
CA ARG A 258 8.28 -5.55 -22.77
C ARG A 258 6.87 -5.43 -23.37
N SER A 259 6.76 -5.41 -24.70
CA SER A 259 5.46 -5.36 -25.38
C SER A 259 4.51 -6.48 -24.92
N SER A 260 5.04 -7.66 -24.63
CA SER A 260 4.27 -8.79 -24.10
C SER A 260 3.60 -8.52 -22.75
N GLU A 261 4.15 -7.62 -21.94
CA GLU A 261 3.55 -7.21 -20.67
C GLU A 261 2.28 -6.39 -20.88
N ILE A 262 2.26 -5.55 -21.93
CA ILE A 262 1.05 -4.79 -22.30
C ILE A 262 -0.07 -5.75 -22.73
N GLU A 263 0.25 -6.74 -23.56
CA GLU A 263 -0.72 -7.73 -24.00
C GLU A 263 -1.27 -8.55 -22.81
N ALA A 264 -0.38 -8.96 -21.90
CA ALA A 264 -0.77 -9.67 -20.69
C ALA A 264 -1.66 -8.79 -19.78
N ALA A 265 -1.33 -7.50 -19.62
CA ALA A 265 -2.12 -6.55 -18.85
C ALA A 265 -3.52 -6.35 -19.47
N TRP A 266 -3.61 -6.18 -20.79
CA TRP A 266 -4.88 -6.10 -21.50
C TRP A 266 -5.72 -7.37 -21.36
N LYS A 267 -5.08 -8.55 -21.47
CA LYS A 267 -5.76 -9.84 -21.26
C LYS A 267 -6.33 -9.91 -19.84
N HIS A 268 -5.58 -9.48 -18.84
CA HIS A 268 -6.02 -9.47 -17.44
C HIS A 268 -7.18 -8.48 -17.21
N ILE A 269 -7.10 -7.27 -17.78
CA ILE A 269 -8.18 -6.28 -17.68
C ILE A 269 -9.46 -6.81 -18.36
N ARG A 270 -9.32 -7.37 -19.57
CA ARG A 270 -10.48 -7.95 -20.29
C ARG A 270 -11.11 -9.10 -19.54
N ALA A 271 -10.30 -9.98 -18.92
CA ALA A 271 -10.78 -11.08 -18.11
C ALA A 271 -11.56 -10.66 -16.85
N LYS A 272 -11.34 -9.44 -16.36
CA LYS A 272 -12.04 -8.85 -15.22
C LYS A 272 -13.21 -7.92 -15.61
N ARG A 273 -13.44 -7.68 -16.91
CA ARG A 273 -14.58 -6.91 -17.39
C ARG A 273 -15.76 -7.86 -17.59
N PHE A 274 -16.79 -7.64 -16.81
CA PHE A 274 -18.04 -8.38 -16.90
C PHE A 274 -19.15 -7.42 -17.34
N ASP A 275 -19.98 -7.87 -18.27
CA ASP A 275 -21.19 -7.16 -18.61
C ASP A 275 -22.27 -7.39 -17.54
N ARG A 276 -23.33 -6.59 -17.56
CA ARG A 276 -24.41 -6.66 -16.58
C ARG A 276 -25.09 -8.02 -16.58
N ALA A 277 -25.23 -8.66 -17.74
CA ALA A 277 -25.89 -9.97 -17.85
C ALA A 277 -25.06 -11.03 -17.14
N THR A 278 -23.74 -11.07 -17.36
CA THR A 278 -22.81 -11.97 -16.68
C THR A 278 -22.84 -11.79 -15.16
N VAL A 279 -22.80 -10.53 -14.68
CA VAL A 279 -22.86 -10.23 -13.24
C VAL A 279 -24.18 -10.70 -12.64
N THR A 280 -25.30 -10.45 -13.34
CA THR A 280 -26.63 -10.86 -12.89
C THR A 280 -26.76 -12.39 -12.81
N ASN A 281 -26.34 -13.10 -13.86
CA ASN A 281 -26.34 -14.55 -13.90
C ASN A 281 -25.48 -15.14 -12.76
N PHE A 282 -24.27 -14.61 -12.59
CA PHE A 282 -23.39 -15.03 -11.51
C PHE A 282 -24.02 -14.80 -10.14
N PHE A 283 -24.61 -13.62 -9.89
CA PHE A 283 -25.25 -13.32 -8.62
C PHE A 283 -26.42 -14.24 -8.31
N GLN A 284 -27.27 -14.54 -9.31
CA GLN A 284 -28.37 -15.49 -9.17
C GLN A 284 -27.85 -16.89 -8.85
N THR A 285 -26.80 -17.33 -9.54
CA THR A 285 -26.17 -18.63 -9.28
C THR A 285 -25.57 -18.69 -7.88
N LEU A 286 -24.85 -17.63 -7.46
CA LEU A 286 -24.29 -17.52 -6.10
C LEU A 286 -25.38 -17.58 -5.03
N TYR A 287 -26.46 -16.80 -5.22
CA TYR A 287 -27.61 -16.81 -4.30
C TYR A 287 -28.21 -18.20 -4.16
N THR A 288 -28.47 -18.88 -5.28
CA THR A 288 -28.99 -20.25 -5.31
C THR A 288 -28.00 -21.23 -4.67
N TYR A 289 -26.70 -21.06 -4.95
CA TYR A 289 -25.64 -21.91 -4.38
C TYR A 289 -25.61 -21.80 -2.86
N CYS A 290 -25.68 -20.61 -2.29
CA CYS A 290 -25.70 -20.37 -0.84
C CYS A 290 -27.00 -20.83 -0.20
N ALA A 291 -28.16 -20.70 -0.86
CA ALA A 291 -29.47 -21.09 -0.34
C ALA A 291 -29.56 -22.63 -0.05
N TYR A 292 -28.78 -23.46 -0.72
CA TYR A 292 -28.73 -24.91 -0.50
C TYR A 292 -27.58 -25.33 0.45
N GLN A 293 -26.83 -24.39 1.01
CA GLN A 293 -25.75 -24.70 1.95
C GLN A 293 -26.12 -24.31 3.38
N LYS A 294 -25.58 -25.04 4.35
CA LYS A 294 -25.63 -24.62 5.75
C LYS A 294 -24.59 -23.53 5.98
N SER A 295 -24.95 -22.52 6.75
CA SER A 295 -24.00 -21.51 7.22
C SER A 295 -22.90 -22.16 8.06
N ILE A 296 -21.72 -21.54 8.07
CA ILE A 296 -20.62 -21.97 8.96
C ILE A 296 -21.12 -21.79 10.41
N PRO A 297 -21.00 -22.80 11.28
CA PRO A 297 -21.51 -22.74 12.65
C PRO A 297 -21.07 -21.49 13.39
N GLY A 298 -22.02 -20.79 14.00
CA GLY A 298 -21.75 -19.55 14.74
C GLY A 298 -21.51 -18.31 13.88
N THR A 299 -21.79 -18.35 12.58
CA THR A 299 -21.62 -17.22 11.66
C THR A 299 -22.78 -17.10 10.69
N GLU A 300 -22.87 -15.95 10.01
CA GLU A 300 -23.77 -15.71 8.86
C GLU A 300 -23.08 -16.00 7.51
N TYR A 301 -21.91 -16.65 7.52
CA TYR A 301 -21.13 -16.94 6.32
C TYR A 301 -21.40 -18.35 5.78
N PHE A 302 -21.24 -18.48 4.46
CA PHE A 302 -21.33 -19.76 3.73
C PHE A 302 -19.96 -20.09 3.15
N ALA A 303 -19.59 -21.38 3.16
CA ALA A 303 -18.40 -21.84 2.46
C ALA A 303 -18.66 -21.88 0.96
N VAL A 304 -17.80 -21.23 0.17
CA VAL A 304 -17.90 -21.21 -1.28
C VAL A 304 -16.67 -21.92 -1.88
N TYR A 305 -16.90 -23.03 -2.55
CA TYR A 305 -15.88 -23.75 -3.31
C TYR A 305 -15.82 -23.17 -4.71
N LEU A 306 -14.73 -22.47 -5.05
CA LEU A 306 -14.60 -21.70 -6.28
C LEU A 306 -14.79 -22.55 -7.54
N ALA A 307 -14.21 -23.76 -7.58
CA ALA A 307 -14.37 -24.70 -8.70
C ALA A 307 -15.84 -25.08 -8.95
N SER A 308 -16.54 -25.48 -7.87
CA SER A 308 -17.95 -25.86 -7.96
C SER A 308 -18.87 -24.71 -8.34
N LEU A 309 -18.60 -23.49 -7.83
CA LEU A 309 -19.37 -22.31 -8.22
C LEU A 309 -19.06 -21.92 -9.67
N ALA A 310 -17.79 -22.03 -10.11
CA ALA A 310 -17.38 -21.74 -11.48
C ALA A 310 -18.10 -22.62 -12.49
N GLU A 311 -18.15 -23.93 -12.24
CA GLU A 311 -18.87 -24.89 -13.07
C GLU A 311 -20.37 -24.56 -13.19
N ARG A 312 -21.01 -24.18 -12.10
CA ARG A 312 -22.46 -23.89 -12.08
C ARG A 312 -22.87 -22.68 -12.89
N TRP A 313 -22.06 -21.62 -12.89
CA TRP A 313 -22.40 -20.41 -13.67
C TRP A 313 -21.77 -20.38 -15.07
N GLY A 314 -20.94 -21.39 -15.39
CA GLY A 314 -20.31 -21.55 -16.70
C GLY A 314 -19.04 -20.72 -16.92
N GLY A 315 -18.34 -20.35 -15.86
CA GLY A 315 -17.09 -19.58 -15.93
C GLY A 315 -15.88 -20.34 -15.39
N THR A 316 -14.77 -19.63 -15.24
CA THR A 316 -13.54 -20.14 -14.62
C THR A 316 -13.42 -19.74 -13.15
N GLU A 317 -12.58 -20.42 -12.37
CA GLU A 317 -12.31 -20.04 -10.98
C GLU A 317 -11.76 -18.61 -10.85
N SER A 318 -10.89 -18.20 -11.80
CA SER A 318 -10.34 -16.84 -11.84
C SER A 318 -11.44 -15.79 -12.06
N GLN A 319 -12.39 -16.04 -12.96
CA GLN A 319 -13.54 -15.17 -13.19
C GLN A 319 -14.50 -15.19 -11.99
N THR A 320 -14.73 -16.35 -11.38
CA THR A 320 -15.55 -16.49 -10.16
C THR A 320 -14.99 -15.67 -9.03
N ARG A 321 -13.69 -15.74 -8.80
CA ARG A 321 -13.01 -14.91 -7.79
C ARG A 321 -13.16 -13.41 -8.09
N ALA A 322 -12.93 -13.01 -9.34
CA ALA A 322 -13.05 -11.61 -9.76
C ALA A 322 -14.49 -11.07 -9.61
N LEU A 323 -15.50 -11.90 -9.86
CA LEU A 323 -16.91 -11.53 -9.65
C LEU A 323 -17.27 -11.44 -8.17
N LEU A 324 -16.77 -12.33 -7.32
CA LEU A 324 -16.94 -12.23 -5.85
C LEU A 324 -16.28 -10.97 -5.31
N GLU A 325 -15.07 -10.63 -5.77
CA GLU A 325 -14.39 -9.39 -5.41
C GLU A 325 -15.17 -8.16 -5.88
N LEU A 326 -15.73 -8.19 -7.09
CA LEU A 326 -16.56 -7.13 -7.64
C LEU A 326 -17.82 -6.89 -6.78
N LEU A 327 -18.56 -7.97 -6.47
CA LEU A 327 -19.76 -7.89 -5.62
C LEU A 327 -19.42 -7.45 -4.19
N HIS A 328 -18.27 -7.87 -3.66
CA HIS A 328 -17.80 -7.44 -2.35
C HIS A 328 -17.46 -5.93 -2.33
N ARG A 329 -16.78 -5.42 -3.36
CA ARG A 329 -16.50 -3.99 -3.50
C ARG A 329 -17.78 -3.15 -3.68
N ALA A 330 -18.79 -3.73 -4.33
CA ALA A 330 -20.10 -3.11 -4.48
C ALA A 330 -20.96 -3.22 -3.21
N GLU A 331 -20.44 -3.79 -2.12
CA GLU A 331 -21.13 -4.03 -0.84
C GLU A 331 -22.41 -4.90 -0.96
N ILE A 332 -22.52 -5.68 -2.06
CA ILE A 332 -23.65 -6.59 -2.30
C ILE A 332 -23.46 -7.89 -1.51
N VAL A 333 -22.21 -8.36 -1.37
CA VAL A 333 -21.84 -9.55 -0.62
C VAL A 333 -20.63 -9.28 0.27
N ALA A 334 -20.54 -9.96 1.43
CA ALA A 334 -19.34 -9.99 2.24
C ALA A 334 -18.51 -11.24 1.82
N TYR A 335 -17.38 -11.01 1.14
CA TYR A 335 -16.48 -12.08 0.71
C TYR A 335 -15.18 -12.06 1.51
N ARG A 336 -14.77 -13.21 2.04
CA ARG A 336 -13.53 -13.38 2.78
C ARG A 336 -12.79 -14.62 2.26
N VAL A 337 -11.48 -14.50 2.10
CA VAL A 337 -10.59 -15.62 1.84
C VAL A 337 -10.01 -16.05 3.19
N PRO A 338 -10.14 -17.32 3.59
CA PRO A 338 -9.52 -17.80 4.83
C PRO A 338 -7.99 -17.64 4.73
N PRO A 339 -7.29 -17.36 5.84
CA PRO A 339 -5.84 -17.34 5.88
C PRO A 339 -5.29 -18.74 5.48
N SER A 340 -4.19 -18.77 4.73
CA SER A 340 -3.60 -19.95 4.10
C SER A 340 -3.07 -21.05 5.07
N HIS A 341 -3.42 -20.99 6.33
CA HIS A 341 -3.01 -21.94 7.39
C HIS A 341 -4.18 -22.71 8.03
N GLU A 342 -5.40 -22.55 7.51
CA GLU A 342 -6.60 -23.24 8.05
C GLU A 342 -7.26 -24.15 6.98
N VAL A 343 -6.46 -24.91 6.24
CA VAL A 343 -6.94 -26.02 5.40
C VAL A 343 -6.23 -27.31 5.83
#